data_c32b152a8822521b73465caf510930a7
#
_entry.id   c32b152a8822521b73465caf510930a7
#
_cell.length_a   1.000
_cell.length_b   1.000
_cell.length_c   1.000
_cell.angle_alpha   90.00
_cell.angle_beta   90.00
_cell.angle_gamma   90.00
#
_symmetry.space_group_name_H-M   'P 1'
#
loop_
_entity.id
_entity.type
_entity.pdbx_description
1 polymer ?
#
loop_
_entity_poly.entity_id
_entity_poly.type
_entity_poly.pdbx_seq_one_letter_code
_entity_poly.pdbx_strand_id
1 'polypeptide(L)'
;MSVRIVISQSKTVCSALVALLIFTNPTFLSAQTLHRFGQSVQPIYEGFERNEDGSFTMWFGYLNRNYDETPNIAIGENNTFYAAEGVATAGPVDASLRLTDPGPIDRGQPAYFYPRRQQFVFGVDLPADFVGKELIWSITHNGETRTAVGTLERENIWSVDEGVWSANRGRGTSGRTEVAYNNEPPSVRLVGIERSVTTTVGQAINLRAFASDDGVPGPYERKRRGRMDPLPNDLPEIGGGLDRNSPKEQDVVNYISADETGLGLTWIKYRGPGEVIFENAVSSLDPAGEEAVATAIFTQSGTYVLRAYADDSTFTTFSEVIVEVE
;
A
#
# COMPACT_ATOMS: atom_id res chain seq x y z
N MET A 1 17.26 31.92 -79.82
CA MET A 1 17.10 30.47 -79.74
C MET A 1 17.20 30.03 -78.30
N SER A 2 16.15 29.75 -77.71
CA SER A 2 15.69 28.98 -76.56
C SER A 2 16.71 28.55 -75.54
N VAL A 3 16.58 29.15 -74.33
CA VAL A 3 16.98 28.51 -73.07
C VAL A 3 15.72 28.34 -72.21
N ARG A 4 15.09 27.21 -72.31
CA ARG A 4 14.09 26.68 -71.35
C ARG A 4 14.52 25.24 -71.09
N ILE A 5 14.85 24.96 -69.92
CA ILE A 5 14.79 23.71 -69.15
C ILE A 5 15.91 23.77 -68.11
N VAL A 6 15.59 24.24 -66.90
CA VAL A 6 16.18 23.78 -65.60
C VAL A 6 15.40 24.38 -64.44
N ILE A 7 14.12 24.15 -64.34
CA ILE A 7 13.37 24.49 -63.07
C ILE A 7 12.38 23.37 -62.67
N SER A 8 12.64 22.13 -63.07
CA SER A 8 11.70 21.06 -62.65
C SER A 8 12.28 20.03 -61.65
N GLN A 9 13.57 20.05 -61.38
CA GLN A 9 14.15 19.04 -60.53
C GLN A 9 14.35 19.44 -59.05
N SER A 10 14.34 20.72 -58.73
CA SER A 10 14.59 21.16 -57.33
C SER A 10 13.39 20.95 -56.37
N LYS A 11 12.16 20.98 -56.88
CA LYS A 11 10.97 20.79 -56.04
C LYS A 11 10.75 19.33 -55.62
N THR A 12 11.11 18.38 -56.46
CA THR A 12 10.94 16.96 -56.16
C THR A 12 11.99 16.46 -55.16
N VAL A 13 13.21 16.97 -55.21
CA VAL A 13 14.28 16.62 -54.26
C VAL A 13 13.99 17.21 -52.88
N CYS A 14 13.49 18.44 -52.78
CA CYS A 14 13.10 19.01 -51.49
C CYS A 14 11.92 18.28 -50.84
N SER A 15 10.93 17.83 -51.62
CA SER A 15 9.80 17.08 -51.09
C SER A 15 10.20 15.69 -50.61
N ALA A 16 11.16 15.03 -51.26
CA ALA A 16 11.69 13.74 -50.83
C ALA A 16 12.55 13.87 -49.58
N LEU A 17 13.32 14.95 -49.42
CA LEU A 17 14.12 15.21 -48.21
C LEU A 17 13.26 15.54 -46.98
N VAL A 18 12.17 16.27 -47.15
CA VAL A 18 11.21 16.58 -46.07
C VAL A 18 10.46 15.30 -45.65
N ALA A 19 10.06 14.45 -46.60
CA ALA A 19 9.43 13.17 -46.27
C ALA A 19 10.40 12.21 -45.57
N LEU A 20 11.68 12.21 -45.94
CA LEU A 20 12.68 11.36 -45.25
C LEU A 20 12.98 11.84 -43.83
N LEU A 21 12.91 13.15 -43.55
CA LEU A 21 13.10 13.70 -42.20
C LEU A 21 11.93 13.40 -41.24
N ILE A 22 10.73 13.18 -41.76
CA ILE A 22 9.55 12.81 -40.98
C ILE A 22 9.63 11.33 -40.53
N PHE A 23 10.28 10.46 -41.32
CA PHE A 23 10.44 9.06 -41.01
C PHE A 23 11.67 8.73 -40.10
N THR A 24 12.58 9.69 -39.88
CA THR A 24 13.78 9.48 -39.07
C THR A 24 13.70 10.03 -37.65
N ASN A 25 12.55 10.55 -37.21
CA ASN A 25 12.32 10.78 -35.80
C ASN A 25 11.80 9.47 -35.18
N PRO A 26 12.63 8.66 -34.52
CA PRO A 26 12.14 7.64 -33.62
C PRO A 26 11.46 8.42 -32.50
N THR A 27 10.14 8.55 -32.57
CA THR A 27 9.37 8.82 -31.36
C THR A 27 9.72 7.68 -30.42
N PHE A 28 10.65 7.91 -29.50
CA PHE A 28 10.78 7.08 -28.32
C PHE A 28 9.43 7.21 -27.60
N LEU A 29 8.49 6.34 -27.98
CA LEU A 29 7.42 6.00 -27.07
C LEU A 29 8.15 5.39 -25.87
N SER A 30 8.36 6.21 -24.84
CA SER A 30 8.66 5.70 -23.52
C SER A 30 7.44 4.90 -23.10
N ALA A 31 7.40 3.64 -23.52
CA ALA A 31 6.55 2.66 -22.87
C ALA A 31 6.92 2.75 -21.38
N GLN A 32 5.95 3.10 -20.53
CA GLN A 32 6.18 3.06 -19.10
C GLN A 32 6.61 1.64 -18.78
N THR A 33 7.90 1.48 -18.48
CA THR A 33 8.44 0.18 -18.11
C THR A 33 7.83 -0.16 -16.76
N LEU A 34 6.95 -1.14 -16.73
CA LEU A 34 6.44 -1.71 -15.49
C LEU A 34 7.61 -2.41 -14.79
N HIS A 35 8.07 -1.81 -13.71
CA HIS A 35 9.14 -2.38 -12.91
C HIS A 35 8.57 -3.49 -12.03
N ARG A 36 8.78 -4.74 -12.43
CA ARG A 36 8.32 -5.89 -11.65
C ARG A 36 9.12 -6.06 -10.37
N PHE A 37 10.44 -5.81 -10.42
CA PHE A 37 11.41 -6.03 -9.35
C PHE A 37 12.45 -4.92 -9.31
N GLY A 38 13.18 -4.81 -8.20
CA GLY A 38 14.38 -3.98 -8.07
C GLY A 38 14.12 -2.51 -7.75
N GLN A 39 12.86 -2.12 -7.48
CA GLN A 39 12.54 -0.75 -7.09
C GLN A 39 12.56 -0.57 -5.58
N SER A 40 12.79 0.67 -5.15
CA SER A 40 12.75 1.05 -3.74
C SER A 40 11.33 1.04 -3.16
N VAL A 41 11.25 0.87 -1.85
CA VAL A 41 10.05 1.13 -1.05
C VAL A 41 10.09 2.57 -0.56
N GLN A 42 9.05 3.32 -0.84
CA GLN A 42 8.89 4.71 -0.39
C GLN A 42 7.99 4.73 0.84
N PRO A 43 8.50 5.04 2.04
CA PRO A 43 7.64 5.32 3.19
C PRO A 43 6.86 6.61 2.97
N ILE A 44 5.67 6.70 3.55
CA ILE A 44 4.77 7.84 3.38
C ILE A 44 4.16 8.19 4.74
N TYR A 45 4.18 9.47 5.06
CA TYR A 45 3.45 10.02 6.18
C TYR A 45 2.02 10.36 5.74
N GLU A 46 1.02 9.85 6.46
CA GLU A 46 -0.40 9.99 6.09
C GLU A 46 -1.10 11.13 6.85
N GLY A 47 -0.49 11.62 7.91
CA GLY A 47 -1.07 12.62 8.80
C GLY A 47 -1.07 12.18 10.25
N PHE A 48 -1.73 12.95 11.11
CA PHE A 48 -1.85 12.65 12.53
C PHE A 48 -3.26 12.93 13.05
N GLU A 49 -3.59 12.28 14.14
CA GLU A 49 -4.77 12.56 14.95
C GLU A 49 -4.36 12.92 16.37
N ARG A 50 -5.20 13.71 17.03
CA ARG A 50 -5.04 14.04 18.45
C ARG A 50 -5.93 13.12 19.27
N ASN A 51 -5.35 12.42 20.21
CA ASN A 51 -6.07 11.54 21.13
C ASN A 51 -6.77 12.33 22.24
N GLU A 52 -7.76 11.73 22.89
CA GLU A 52 -8.53 12.36 23.96
C GLU A 52 -7.68 12.76 25.16
N ASP A 53 -6.60 12.04 25.45
CA ASP A 53 -5.64 12.32 26.52
C ASP A 53 -4.63 13.43 26.18
N GLY A 54 -4.73 14.02 24.97
CA GLY A 54 -3.85 15.06 24.46
C GLY A 54 -2.57 14.54 23.81
N SER A 55 -2.33 13.24 23.77
CA SER A 55 -1.30 12.61 22.98
C SER A 55 -1.64 12.66 21.48
N PHE A 56 -0.75 12.16 20.65
CA PHE A 56 -0.93 12.13 19.19
C PHE A 56 -0.65 10.74 18.65
N THR A 57 -1.35 10.37 17.58
CA THR A 57 -1.01 9.21 16.77
C THR A 57 -0.64 9.67 15.36
N MET A 58 0.61 9.45 14.94
CA MET A 58 1.06 9.69 13.56
C MET A 58 0.86 8.43 12.72
N TRP A 59 0.17 8.58 11.62
CA TRP A 59 -0.11 7.48 10.69
C TRP A 59 0.88 7.41 9.56
N PHE A 60 1.33 6.20 9.25
CA PHE A 60 2.25 5.92 8.17
C PHE A 60 1.72 4.82 7.25
N GLY A 61 2.06 4.96 5.98
CA GLY A 61 1.89 3.96 4.94
C GLY A 61 3.11 3.90 4.06
N TYR A 62 3.03 3.20 2.95
CA TYR A 62 4.14 3.11 2.02
C TYR A 62 3.69 2.89 0.58
N LEU A 63 4.61 3.10 -0.36
CA LEU A 63 4.50 2.68 -1.74
C LEU A 63 5.66 1.74 -2.07
N ASN A 64 5.38 0.46 -2.18
CA ASN A 64 6.30 -0.46 -2.85
C ASN A 64 6.14 -0.26 -4.36
N ARG A 65 7.20 0.23 -5.00
CA ARG A 65 7.19 0.58 -6.42
C ARG A 65 7.26 -0.62 -7.34
N ASN A 66 7.55 -1.80 -6.79
CA ASN A 66 7.53 -3.07 -7.51
C ASN A 66 6.10 -3.56 -7.73
N TYR A 67 5.90 -4.33 -8.80
CA TYR A 67 4.64 -4.99 -9.07
C TYR A 67 4.59 -6.42 -8.52
N ASP A 68 5.74 -7.11 -8.50
CA ASP A 68 5.80 -8.53 -8.12
C ASP A 68 6.75 -8.79 -6.93
N GLU A 69 7.64 -7.86 -6.60
CA GLU A 69 8.57 -8.02 -5.46
C GLU A 69 7.91 -7.59 -4.16
N THR A 70 8.04 -8.44 -3.15
CA THR A 70 7.64 -8.19 -1.77
C THR A 70 8.87 -8.10 -0.87
N PRO A 71 9.54 -6.94 -0.78
CA PRO A 71 10.73 -6.80 0.04
C PRO A 71 10.48 -7.18 1.50
N ASN A 72 11.42 -7.94 2.07
CA ASN A 72 11.45 -8.23 3.50
C ASN A 72 12.63 -7.48 4.13
N ILE A 73 12.35 -6.36 4.79
CA ILE A 73 13.34 -5.44 5.35
C ILE A 73 13.17 -5.43 6.87
N ALA A 74 14.00 -6.19 7.54
CA ALA A 74 13.95 -6.31 8.99
C ALA A 74 14.13 -4.95 9.69
N ILE A 75 13.47 -4.79 10.83
CA ILE A 75 13.67 -3.63 11.71
C ILE A 75 15.12 -3.56 12.16
N GLY A 76 15.72 -2.38 12.03
CA GLY A 76 17.13 -2.13 12.28
C GLY A 76 17.65 -1.02 11.40
N GLU A 77 18.90 -1.07 11.00
CA GLU A 77 19.58 -0.03 10.22
C GLU A 77 18.84 0.33 8.91
N ASN A 78 18.23 -0.66 8.24
CA ASN A 78 17.55 -0.48 6.97
C ASN A 78 16.04 -0.21 7.08
N ASN A 79 15.48 -0.24 8.29
CA ASN A 79 14.06 0.03 8.55
C ASN A 79 13.93 0.59 9.96
N THR A 80 14.01 1.90 10.09
CA THR A 80 14.21 2.54 11.39
C THR A 80 13.50 3.88 11.49
N PHE A 81 13.29 4.31 12.72
CA PHE A 81 12.80 5.65 13.04
C PHE A 81 13.85 6.49 13.72
N TYR A 82 13.76 7.81 13.46
CA TYR A 82 14.53 8.85 14.13
C TYR A 82 13.57 9.96 14.56
N ALA A 83 13.86 10.61 15.69
CA ALA A 83 13.29 11.90 16.01
C ALA A 83 14.28 13.01 15.68
N ALA A 84 13.82 14.12 15.14
CA ALA A 84 14.65 15.27 14.81
C ALA A 84 14.01 16.57 15.31
N GLU A 85 14.87 17.55 15.65
CA GLU A 85 14.46 18.93 15.84
C GLU A 85 14.79 19.73 14.59
N GLY A 86 13.81 20.47 14.06
CA GLY A 86 13.98 21.28 12.86
C GLY A 86 13.22 20.70 11.64
N VAL A 87 13.39 21.34 10.50
CA VAL A 87 12.69 20.96 9.27
C VAL A 87 13.53 19.96 8.50
N ALA A 88 13.09 18.71 8.45
CA ALA A 88 13.65 17.70 7.55
C ALA A 88 13.03 17.83 6.16
N THR A 89 13.87 17.87 5.13
CA THR A 89 13.41 17.78 3.74
C THR A 89 13.31 16.31 3.33
N ALA A 90 12.34 15.98 2.47
CA ALA A 90 12.24 14.64 1.92
C ALA A 90 13.54 14.26 1.17
N GLY A 91 14.18 13.18 1.59
CA GLY A 91 15.47 12.74 1.03
C GLY A 91 16.28 11.93 2.04
N PRO A 92 17.53 11.61 1.73
CA PRO A 92 18.46 11.06 2.72
C PRO A 92 18.54 12.03 3.91
N VAL A 93 18.45 11.47 5.13
CA VAL A 93 18.53 12.30 6.35
C VAL A 93 19.85 13.07 6.31
N ASP A 94 19.74 14.39 6.27
CA ASP A 94 20.92 15.26 6.32
C ASP A 94 21.56 15.14 7.72
N ALA A 95 22.86 14.84 7.76
CA ALA A 95 23.62 14.77 9.01
C ALA A 95 23.64 16.11 9.80
N SER A 96 23.20 17.22 9.19
CA SER A 96 23.00 18.50 9.85
C SER A 96 21.74 18.56 10.73
N LEU A 97 20.79 17.62 10.55
CA LEU A 97 19.65 17.49 11.42
C LEU A 97 20.13 17.04 12.80
N ARG A 98 19.76 17.80 13.82
CA ARG A 98 19.98 17.39 15.20
C ARG A 98 19.03 16.24 15.52
N LEU A 99 19.53 15.02 15.35
CA LEU A 99 18.84 13.83 15.84
C LEU A 99 18.76 13.96 17.36
N THR A 100 17.58 14.23 17.87
CA THR A 100 17.29 14.08 19.29
C THR A 100 17.01 12.61 19.52
N ASP A 101 17.37 12.10 20.69
CA ASP A 101 17.23 10.69 21.11
C ASP A 101 16.39 9.86 20.13
N PRO A 102 16.98 8.91 19.41
CA PRO A 102 16.25 8.17 18.37
C PRO A 102 15.02 7.45 18.91
N GLY A 103 14.91 7.32 20.24
CA GLY A 103 13.87 6.51 20.86
C GLY A 103 13.94 5.07 20.38
N PRO A 104 12.88 4.28 20.56
CA PRO A 104 12.83 2.92 20.04
C PRO A 104 12.83 2.96 18.50
N ILE A 105 13.73 2.18 17.90
CA ILE A 105 13.78 2.02 16.42
C ILE A 105 12.59 1.20 15.91
N ASP A 106 12.01 0.36 16.75
CA ASP A 106 10.74 -0.35 16.50
C ASP A 106 9.59 0.49 17.04
N ARG A 107 8.76 0.97 16.14
CA ARG A 107 7.55 1.74 16.44
C ARG A 107 6.29 1.12 15.82
N GLY A 108 6.33 -0.17 15.56
CA GLY A 108 5.20 -0.88 14.97
C GLY A 108 5.25 -0.98 13.45
N GLN A 109 6.30 -0.48 12.77
CA GLN A 109 6.41 -0.53 11.32
C GLN A 109 6.47 -1.96 10.77
N PRO A 110 6.00 -2.21 9.51
CA PRO A 110 6.12 -3.50 8.87
C PRO A 110 7.57 -3.85 8.55
N ALA A 111 7.87 -5.16 8.44
CA ALA A 111 9.10 -5.65 7.84
C ALA A 111 8.85 -6.26 6.46
N TYR A 112 7.62 -6.61 6.12
CA TYR A 112 7.22 -7.17 4.84
C TYR A 112 6.37 -6.17 4.06
N PHE A 113 6.77 -5.86 2.82
CA PHE A 113 6.19 -4.77 2.05
C PHE A 113 5.46 -5.31 0.82
N TYR A 114 4.14 -5.35 0.89
CA TYR A 114 3.29 -5.75 -0.23
C TYR A 114 3.37 -4.76 -1.40
N PRO A 115 3.15 -5.20 -2.64
CA PRO A 115 3.23 -4.33 -3.80
C PRO A 115 2.27 -3.14 -3.73
N ARG A 116 2.66 -2.07 -4.41
CA ARG A 116 1.87 -0.88 -4.63
C ARG A 116 1.63 -0.04 -3.37
N ARG A 117 0.62 0.82 -3.40
CA ARG A 117 0.29 1.79 -2.34
C ARG A 117 -0.46 1.12 -1.20
N GLN A 118 0.10 1.20 0.00
CA GLN A 118 -0.53 0.76 1.24
C GLN A 118 -0.69 1.98 2.13
N GLN A 119 -1.92 2.32 2.46
CA GLN A 119 -2.27 3.51 3.25
C GLN A 119 -2.57 3.14 4.69
N PHE A 120 -2.27 4.04 5.64
CA PHE A 120 -2.60 3.90 7.05
C PHE A 120 -2.24 2.52 7.65
N VAL A 121 -1.04 2.03 7.32
CA VAL A 121 -0.60 0.67 7.67
C VAL A 121 -0.41 0.51 9.17
N PHE A 122 0.10 1.57 9.83
CA PHE A 122 0.30 1.60 11.28
C PHE A 122 0.32 3.02 11.81
N GLY A 123 -0.06 3.17 13.08
CA GLY A 123 0.05 4.39 13.86
C GLY A 123 1.24 4.34 14.80
N VAL A 124 1.84 5.48 15.06
CA VAL A 124 2.89 5.67 16.07
C VAL A 124 2.37 6.65 17.11
N ASP A 125 2.18 6.15 18.34
CA ASP A 125 1.74 7.00 19.43
C ASP A 125 2.89 7.86 19.95
N LEU A 126 2.61 9.13 20.16
CA LEU A 126 3.55 10.16 20.56
C LEU A 126 2.98 10.96 21.75
N PRO A 127 3.81 11.30 22.71
CA PRO A 127 3.37 12.06 23.88
C PRO A 127 2.98 13.50 23.50
N ALA A 128 2.19 14.15 24.35
CA ALA A 128 1.71 15.51 24.14
C ALA A 128 2.83 16.56 23.96
N ASP A 129 4.02 16.31 24.50
CA ASP A 129 5.19 17.17 24.41
C ASP A 129 6.06 16.95 23.15
N PHE A 130 5.57 16.12 22.21
CA PHE A 130 6.25 15.90 20.94
C PHE A 130 6.17 17.10 19.98
N VAL A 131 5.41 18.12 20.32
CA VAL A 131 5.25 19.36 19.53
C VAL A 131 6.61 20.01 19.22
N GLY A 132 6.82 20.42 17.95
CA GLY A 132 8.08 21.02 17.48
C GLY A 132 9.16 20.01 17.12
N LYS A 133 8.85 18.74 17.16
CA LYS A 133 9.72 17.64 16.69
C LYS A 133 9.14 16.96 15.45
N GLU A 134 10.01 16.32 14.72
CA GLU A 134 9.66 15.50 13.56
C GLU A 134 10.01 14.05 13.82
N LEU A 135 9.16 13.15 13.33
CA LEU A 135 9.38 11.71 13.36
C LEU A 135 9.69 11.23 11.94
N ILE A 136 10.88 10.69 11.72
CA ILE A 136 11.36 10.31 10.39
C ILE A 136 11.43 8.80 10.31
N TRP A 137 10.63 8.21 9.41
CA TRP A 137 10.74 6.80 9.04
C TRP A 137 11.67 6.65 7.85
N SER A 138 12.71 5.83 7.99
CA SER A 138 13.72 5.58 6.97
C SER A 138 13.72 4.11 6.55
N ILE A 139 13.67 3.89 5.24
CA ILE A 139 13.76 2.55 4.63
C ILE A 139 14.89 2.55 3.61
N THR A 140 15.80 1.59 3.73
CA THR A 140 16.87 1.35 2.75
C THR A 140 16.61 0.02 2.06
N HIS A 141 16.45 0.06 0.73
CA HIS A 141 16.25 -1.11 -0.10
C HIS A 141 16.95 -0.94 -1.45
N ASN A 142 17.62 -1.98 -1.94
CA ASN A 142 18.39 -1.95 -3.20
C ASN A 142 19.39 -0.77 -3.30
N GLY A 143 20.03 -0.42 -2.18
CA GLY A 143 21.00 0.68 -2.12
C GLY A 143 20.39 2.08 -2.14
N GLU A 144 19.08 2.21 -2.14
CA GLU A 144 18.37 3.47 -2.03
C GLU A 144 17.74 3.64 -0.66
N THR A 145 18.03 4.76 0.00
CA THR A 145 17.34 5.18 1.23
C THR A 145 16.24 6.16 0.90
N ARG A 146 15.04 5.87 1.41
CA ARG A 146 13.86 6.70 1.29
C ARG A 146 13.32 7.03 2.66
N THR A 147 12.82 8.26 2.83
CA THR A 147 12.32 8.75 4.11
C THR A 147 10.91 9.31 4.00
N ALA A 148 10.15 9.21 5.08
CA ALA A 148 8.93 9.96 5.32
C ALA A 148 9.11 10.78 6.58
N VAL A 149 8.74 12.06 6.52
CA VAL A 149 8.84 13.00 7.64
C VAL A 149 7.44 13.26 8.18
N GLY A 150 7.20 12.82 9.41
CA GLY A 150 5.97 13.09 10.16
C GLY A 150 6.15 14.34 11.03
N THR A 151 5.19 15.26 10.98
CA THR A 151 5.17 16.49 11.77
C THR A 151 3.76 16.81 12.25
N LEU A 152 3.67 17.50 13.39
CA LEU A 152 2.41 17.99 13.96
C LEU A 152 2.04 19.41 13.49
N GLU A 153 2.83 20.00 12.59
CA GLU A 153 2.56 21.33 12.06
C GLU A 153 1.46 21.29 11.00
N ARG A 154 0.41 22.08 11.22
CA ARG A 154 -0.81 22.07 10.40
C ARG A 154 -0.68 22.72 9.03
N GLU A 155 0.26 23.63 8.82
CA GLU A 155 0.29 24.48 7.62
C GLU A 155 0.60 23.71 6.32
N ASN A 156 1.18 22.51 6.43
CA ASN A 156 1.58 21.70 5.30
C ASN A 156 0.98 20.27 5.30
N ILE A 157 0.12 19.91 6.26
CA ILE A 157 -0.26 18.52 6.47
C ILE A 157 -1.73 18.39 6.83
N TRP A 158 -2.34 17.37 6.29
CA TRP A 158 -3.68 16.93 6.57
C TRP A 158 -3.74 16.36 7.99
N SER A 159 -4.45 17.06 8.91
CA SER A 159 -4.85 16.37 10.12
C SER A 159 -5.82 15.27 9.73
N VAL A 160 -5.59 14.07 10.23
CA VAL A 160 -6.52 12.96 10.04
C VAL A 160 -7.68 13.21 11.00
N ASP A 161 -8.74 13.81 10.51
CA ASP A 161 -10.05 13.74 11.16
C ASP A 161 -10.85 12.58 10.54
N GLU A 162 -11.98 12.22 11.11
CA GLU A 162 -12.82 11.12 10.59
C GLU A 162 -13.11 11.27 9.08
N GLY A 163 -13.33 12.49 8.60
CA GLY A 163 -13.58 12.73 7.18
C GLY A 163 -12.37 12.53 6.29
N VAL A 164 -11.19 12.92 6.77
CA VAL A 164 -9.92 12.71 6.05
C VAL A 164 -9.53 11.25 6.07
N TRP A 165 -9.72 10.57 7.19
CA TRP A 165 -9.50 9.15 7.33
C TRP A 165 -10.37 8.37 6.35
N SER A 166 -11.67 8.60 6.35
CA SER A 166 -12.61 7.97 5.41
C SER A 166 -12.23 8.24 3.95
N ALA A 167 -11.90 9.49 3.59
CA ALA A 167 -11.51 9.84 2.24
C ALA A 167 -10.22 9.17 1.77
N ASN A 168 -9.28 8.89 2.67
CA ASN A 168 -7.99 8.30 2.34
C ASN A 168 -7.98 6.77 2.47
N ARG A 169 -8.82 6.19 3.30
CA ARG A 169 -9.00 4.73 3.40
C ARG A 169 -10.07 4.20 2.47
N GLY A 170 -11.12 4.96 2.27
CA GLY A 170 -12.18 4.60 1.33
C GLY A 170 -11.62 4.51 -0.09
N ARG A 171 -11.89 3.44 -0.80
CA ARG A 171 -11.48 3.18 -2.17
C ARG A 171 -11.96 4.26 -3.15
N GLY A 172 -11.42 5.47 -3.04
CA GLY A 172 -11.70 6.56 -3.95
C GLY A 172 -13.10 7.16 -3.85
N THR A 173 -13.79 6.98 -2.75
CA THR A 173 -14.95 7.81 -2.43
C THR A 173 -14.44 9.19 -2.06
N SER A 174 -14.13 9.96 -3.08
CA SER A 174 -13.87 11.37 -2.94
C SER A 174 -15.17 12.04 -2.50
N GLY A 175 -15.37 12.19 -1.24
CA GLY A 175 -16.50 12.94 -0.74
C GLY A 175 -16.97 12.48 0.61
N ARG A 176 -17.11 13.42 1.47
CA ARG A 176 -17.85 13.34 2.73
C ARG A 176 -19.27 12.91 2.42
N THR A 177 -19.52 11.62 2.33
CA THR A 177 -20.88 11.11 2.25
C THR A 177 -21.44 11.02 3.65
N GLU A 178 -22.72 11.30 3.82
CA GLU A 178 -23.41 11.13 5.09
C GLU A 178 -23.22 9.74 5.68
N VAL A 179 -23.06 8.73 4.82
CA VAL A 179 -22.74 7.35 5.17
C VAL A 179 -21.39 7.22 5.88
N ALA A 180 -20.35 7.93 5.44
CA ALA A 180 -19.03 7.84 6.06
C ALA A 180 -18.99 8.48 7.47
N TYR A 181 -19.87 9.43 7.77
CA TYR A 181 -19.96 10.04 9.08
C TYR A 181 -20.66 9.18 10.14
N ASN A 182 -21.53 8.28 9.70
CA ASN A 182 -22.31 7.41 10.58
C ASN A 182 -21.76 5.99 10.66
N ASN A 183 -20.62 5.74 9.99
CA ASN A 183 -19.97 4.46 9.95
C ASN A 183 -19.05 4.29 11.17
N GLU A 184 -19.19 3.20 11.88
CA GLU A 184 -18.27 2.78 12.93
C GLU A 184 -17.24 1.82 12.39
N PRO A 185 -15.95 1.90 12.80
CA PRO A 185 -14.94 0.96 12.36
C PRO A 185 -15.28 -0.50 12.73
N PRO A 186 -15.05 -1.48 11.84
CA PRO A 186 -15.31 -2.87 12.14
C PRO A 186 -14.47 -3.35 13.33
N SER A 187 -14.98 -4.29 14.09
CA SER A 187 -14.26 -4.94 15.18
C SER A 187 -13.66 -6.28 14.73
N VAL A 188 -12.46 -6.61 15.22
CA VAL A 188 -11.83 -7.90 14.96
C VAL A 188 -11.12 -8.44 16.19
N ARG A 189 -11.26 -9.73 16.47
CA ARG A 189 -10.58 -10.42 17.57
C ARG A 189 -10.17 -11.83 17.18
N LEU A 190 -9.08 -12.29 17.73
CA LEU A 190 -8.63 -13.69 17.58
C LEU A 190 -9.55 -14.64 18.36
N VAL A 191 -9.76 -15.85 17.84
CA VAL A 191 -10.60 -16.87 18.48
C VAL A 191 -9.76 -18.11 18.79
N GLY A 192 -9.72 -18.47 20.07
CA GLY A 192 -9.01 -19.67 20.53
C GLY A 192 -7.48 -19.62 20.33
N ILE A 193 -6.96 -18.46 20.03
CA ILE A 193 -5.52 -18.19 19.91
C ILE A 193 -5.18 -17.13 20.94
N GLU A 194 -4.22 -17.42 21.80
CA GLU A 194 -3.57 -16.39 22.62
C GLU A 194 -2.71 -15.51 21.72
N ARG A 195 -2.15 -14.43 22.27
CA ARG A 195 -1.31 -13.48 21.49
C ARG A 195 -0.09 -14.13 20.84
N SER A 196 0.27 -15.34 21.25
CA SER A 196 1.40 -16.11 20.70
C SER A 196 1.06 -17.56 20.48
N VAL A 197 1.62 -18.17 19.43
CA VAL A 197 1.49 -19.57 19.05
C VAL A 197 2.88 -20.09 18.70
N THR A 198 3.20 -21.33 19.09
CA THR A 198 4.43 -22.02 18.67
C THR A 198 4.08 -23.11 17.66
N THR A 199 4.89 -23.24 16.61
CA THR A 199 4.76 -24.28 15.58
C THR A 199 6.15 -24.65 15.05
N THR A 200 6.21 -25.57 14.09
CA THR A 200 7.44 -25.96 13.38
C THR A 200 7.34 -25.66 11.91
N VAL A 201 8.51 -25.50 11.25
CA VAL A 201 8.57 -25.27 9.80
C VAL A 201 7.80 -26.37 9.06
N GLY A 202 6.95 -25.94 8.10
CA GLY A 202 6.12 -26.82 7.26
C GLY A 202 4.86 -27.35 7.94
N GLN A 203 4.66 -27.12 9.24
CA GLN A 203 3.43 -27.51 9.93
C GLN A 203 2.37 -26.43 9.74
N ALA A 204 1.18 -26.83 9.32
CA ALA A 204 0.03 -25.97 9.18
C ALA A 204 -0.58 -25.61 10.54
N ILE A 205 -0.92 -24.34 10.76
CA ILE A 205 -1.70 -23.87 11.90
C ILE A 205 -3.00 -23.24 11.42
N ASN A 206 -4.05 -23.37 12.23
CA ASN A 206 -5.31 -22.70 11.98
C ASN A 206 -5.33 -21.33 12.65
N LEU A 207 -5.60 -20.31 11.86
CA LEU A 207 -5.78 -18.92 12.28
C LEU A 207 -7.28 -18.63 12.29
N ARG A 208 -7.80 -18.27 13.45
CA ARG A 208 -9.24 -18.02 13.63
C ARG A 208 -9.44 -16.59 14.10
N ALA A 209 -10.30 -15.86 13.41
CA ALA A 209 -10.68 -14.52 13.82
C ALA A 209 -12.19 -14.32 13.65
N PHE A 210 -12.79 -13.62 14.59
CA PHE A 210 -14.18 -13.17 14.52
C PHE A 210 -14.16 -11.68 14.22
N ALA A 211 -14.96 -11.26 13.25
CA ALA A 211 -15.18 -9.85 12.97
C ALA A 211 -16.67 -9.52 12.96
N SER A 212 -17.00 -8.29 13.29
CA SER A 212 -18.36 -7.74 13.20
C SER A 212 -18.29 -6.24 12.89
N ASP A 213 -19.40 -5.71 12.36
CA ASP A 213 -19.54 -4.37 11.86
C ASP A 213 -20.96 -3.86 12.08
N ASP A 214 -21.18 -2.53 11.99
CA ASP A 214 -22.53 -1.95 12.04
C ASP A 214 -23.33 -2.13 10.73
N GLY A 215 -22.68 -2.67 9.69
CA GLY A 215 -23.26 -2.89 8.36
C GLY A 215 -23.30 -1.65 7.50
N VAL A 216 -22.54 -0.60 7.85
CA VAL A 216 -22.38 0.64 7.08
C VAL A 216 -20.94 0.72 6.57
N PRO A 217 -20.70 0.97 5.25
CA PRO A 217 -21.65 1.40 4.21
C PRO A 217 -22.48 0.28 3.57
N GLY A 218 -22.33 -0.95 3.99
CA GLY A 218 -22.99 -2.10 3.41
C GLY A 218 -22.36 -2.57 2.09
N PRO A 219 -22.88 -3.64 1.49
CA PRO A 219 -22.32 -4.22 0.28
C PRO A 219 -22.28 -3.22 -0.87
N TYR A 220 -21.15 -3.13 -1.56
CA TYR A 220 -21.03 -2.26 -2.71
C TYR A 220 -21.75 -2.86 -3.92
N GLU A 221 -22.93 -2.36 -4.23
CA GLU A 221 -23.56 -2.64 -5.51
C GLU A 221 -22.74 -1.99 -6.64
N ARG A 222 -21.94 -2.80 -7.36
CA ARG A 222 -21.38 -2.37 -8.64
C ARG A 222 -22.55 -2.01 -9.55
N LYS A 223 -22.94 -0.72 -9.61
CA LYS A 223 -23.74 -0.24 -10.72
C LYS A 223 -22.93 -0.59 -11.97
N ARG A 224 -23.38 -1.61 -12.71
CA ARG A 224 -22.84 -1.91 -14.04
C ARG A 224 -22.91 -0.58 -14.80
N ARG A 225 -21.78 0.13 -14.91
CA ARG A 225 -21.66 1.18 -15.93
C ARG A 225 -22.11 0.49 -17.20
N GLY A 226 -23.15 1.08 -17.84
CA GLY A 226 -23.72 0.51 -19.02
C GLY A 226 -22.61 0.01 -19.92
N ARG A 227 -22.76 -1.24 -20.39
CA ARG A 227 -21.79 -1.93 -21.22
C ARG A 227 -21.16 -0.90 -22.19
N MET A 228 -19.92 -0.51 -21.96
CA MET A 228 -19.15 0.07 -23.05
C MET A 228 -19.21 -0.96 -24.15
N ASP A 229 -19.69 -0.55 -25.34
CA ASP A 229 -19.67 -1.41 -26.50
C ASP A 229 -18.30 -2.09 -26.56
N PRO A 230 -18.25 -3.42 -26.85
CA PRO A 230 -16.98 -4.12 -26.94
C PRO A 230 -16.06 -3.30 -27.85
N LEU A 231 -14.86 -3.00 -27.39
CA LEU A 231 -13.82 -2.42 -28.24
C LEU A 231 -13.78 -3.30 -29.51
N PRO A 232 -13.63 -2.67 -30.70
CA PRO A 232 -13.51 -3.41 -31.94
C PRO A 232 -12.49 -4.54 -31.79
N ASN A 233 -12.85 -5.74 -32.24
CA ASN A 233 -12.03 -6.95 -32.09
C ASN A 233 -10.68 -6.91 -32.84
N ASP A 234 -10.34 -5.82 -33.46
CA ASP A 234 -9.22 -5.63 -34.40
C ASP A 234 -8.07 -4.85 -33.73
N LEU A 235 -8.15 -4.52 -32.45
CA LEU A 235 -6.98 -3.98 -31.75
C LEU A 235 -6.02 -5.16 -31.51
N PRO A 236 -4.73 -5.06 -31.97
CA PRO A 236 -3.75 -6.09 -31.68
C PRO A 236 -3.70 -6.29 -30.18
N GLU A 237 -3.75 -7.56 -29.74
CA GLU A 237 -3.45 -7.92 -28.36
C GLU A 237 -2.08 -7.34 -28.04
N ILE A 238 -2.05 -6.23 -27.33
CA ILE A 238 -0.82 -5.71 -26.75
C ILE A 238 -0.44 -6.74 -25.70
N GLY A 239 0.55 -7.57 -26.07
CA GLY A 239 0.98 -8.74 -25.33
C GLY A 239 1.22 -8.45 -23.88
N GLY A 240 0.71 -9.29 -23.01
CA GLY A 240 0.79 -9.23 -21.57
C GLY A 240 -0.56 -9.06 -20.91
N GLY A 241 -1.56 -9.80 -21.38
CA GLY A 241 -2.79 -9.98 -20.62
C GLY A 241 -2.44 -10.52 -19.26
N LEU A 242 -2.50 -9.65 -18.24
CA LEU A 242 -2.58 -10.10 -16.86
C LEU A 242 -3.76 -11.07 -16.80
N ASP A 243 -3.48 -12.33 -16.55
CA ASP A 243 -4.52 -13.32 -16.31
C ASP A 243 -5.29 -12.86 -15.07
N ARG A 244 -6.42 -12.21 -15.30
CA ARG A 244 -7.30 -11.67 -14.25
C ARG A 244 -7.95 -12.77 -13.43
N ASN A 245 -7.73 -14.03 -13.78
CA ASN A 245 -8.34 -15.18 -13.14
C ASN A 245 -7.37 -15.95 -12.22
N SER A 246 -6.12 -15.55 -12.14
CA SER A 246 -5.23 -16.05 -11.10
C SER A 246 -5.22 -15.08 -9.95
N PRO A 247 -5.81 -15.39 -8.79
CA PRO A 247 -5.54 -14.63 -7.58
C PRO A 247 -4.08 -14.87 -7.24
N LYS A 248 -3.22 -13.95 -7.67
CA LYS A 248 -1.84 -13.93 -7.21
C LYS A 248 -1.91 -13.54 -5.75
N GLU A 249 -1.24 -14.30 -4.91
CA GLU A 249 -1.05 -14.08 -3.48
C GLU A 249 -0.68 -12.63 -3.12
N GLN A 250 -0.22 -11.86 -4.10
CA GLN A 250 0.15 -10.46 -4.06
C GLN A 250 -1.03 -9.48 -4.08
N ASP A 251 -2.21 -9.93 -4.47
CA ASP A 251 -3.41 -9.09 -4.52
C ASP A 251 -4.16 -9.06 -3.18
N VAL A 252 -3.74 -9.86 -2.20
CA VAL A 252 -4.43 -10.06 -0.92
C VAL A 252 -4.65 -8.76 -0.15
N VAL A 253 -3.71 -7.82 -0.19
CA VAL A 253 -3.83 -6.54 0.54
C VAL A 253 -4.67 -5.50 -0.21
N ASN A 254 -4.87 -5.68 -1.52
CA ASN A 254 -5.65 -4.77 -2.35
C ASN A 254 -7.10 -5.23 -2.61
N TYR A 255 -7.43 -6.45 -2.21
CA TYR A 255 -8.74 -7.07 -2.44
C TYR A 255 -9.31 -7.60 -1.14
N ILE A 256 -9.64 -6.69 -0.27
CA ILE A 256 -10.46 -7.02 0.87
C ILE A 256 -11.87 -7.21 0.32
N SER A 257 -12.45 -8.36 0.58
CA SER A 257 -13.69 -8.78 -0.06
C SER A 257 -14.96 -8.20 0.58
N ALA A 258 -14.86 -7.03 1.20
CA ALA A 258 -16.02 -6.28 1.68
C ALA A 258 -17.04 -5.94 0.58
N ASP A 259 -16.65 -6.02 -0.70
CA ASP A 259 -17.49 -5.69 -1.83
C ASP A 259 -18.76 -6.58 -1.94
N GLU A 260 -18.73 -7.82 -1.42
CA GLU A 260 -19.84 -8.76 -1.53
C GLU A 260 -20.84 -8.66 -0.37
N THR A 261 -20.32 -8.53 0.84
CA THR A 261 -21.15 -8.60 2.07
C THR A 261 -21.11 -7.33 2.91
N GLY A 262 -20.22 -6.39 2.59
CA GLY A 262 -19.98 -5.18 3.35
C GLY A 262 -18.90 -5.34 4.43
N LEU A 263 -18.49 -6.57 4.76
CA LEU A 263 -17.41 -6.86 5.70
C LEU A 263 -16.47 -7.93 5.13
N GLY A 264 -15.18 -7.63 5.09
CA GLY A 264 -14.13 -8.56 4.70
C GLY A 264 -13.15 -8.83 5.84
N LEU A 265 -12.56 -10.03 5.86
CA LEU A 265 -11.45 -10.36 6.74
C LEU A 265 -10.29 -10.89 5.92
N THR A 266 -9.09 -10.33 6.16
CA THR A 266 -7.88 -10.71 5.42
C THR A 266 -6.71 -10.97 6.37
N TRP A 267 -6.10 -12.14 6.25
CA TRP A 267 -4.86 -12.45 6.93
C TRP A 267 -3.65 -12.09 6.10
N ILE A 268 -2.67 -11.46 6.71
CA ILE A 268 -1.41 -11.11 6.07
C ILE A 268 -0.21 -11.44 6.95
N LYS A 269 0.96 -11.63 6.32
CA LYS A 269 2.24 -11.56 6.99
C LYS A 269 2.65 -10.11 7.16
N TYR A 270 2.86 -9.68 8.38
CA TYR A 270 3.30 -8.32 8.69
C TYR A 270 4.82 -8.26 8.94
N ARG A 271 5.36 -9.27 9.63
CA ARG A 271 6.79 -9.44 9.90
C ARG A 271 7.17 -10.92 9.88
N GLY A 272 8.43 -11.21 9.66
CA GLY A 272 8.98 -12.55 9.77
C GLY A 272 10.00 -12.87 8.66
N PRO A 273 10.90 -13.82 8.90
CA PRO A 273 12.05 -14.04 8.01
C PRO A 273 11.70 -14.72 6.70
N GLY A 274 10.82 -15.74 6.70
CA GLY A 274 10.48 -16.55 5.54
C GLY A 274 9.11 -16.22 4.96
N GLU A 275 8.71 -16.96 3.92
CA GLU A 275 7.37 -16.89 3.36
C GLU A 275 6.35 -17.55 4.29
N VAL A 276 5.12 -17.07 4.23
CA VAL A 276 3.95 -17.67 4.84
C VAL A 276 2.98 -18.02 3.73
N ILE A 277 2.66 -19.30 3.62
CA ILE A 277 1.69 -19.80 2.66
C ILE A 277 0.35 -19.83 3.36
N PHE A 278 -0.59 -19.04 2.87
CA PHE A 278 -1.93 -18.99 3.41
C PHE A 278 -2.91 -19.81 2.54
N GLU A 279 -3.85 -20.47 3.21
CA GLU A 279 -5.08 -20.99 2.59
C GLU A 279 -6.26 -20.26 3.21
N ASN A 280 -7.20 -19.83 2.39
CA ASN A 280 -8.38 -19.05 2.80
C ASN A 280 -8.02 -17.75 3.55
N ALA A 281 -6.97 -17.05 3.11
CA ALA A 281 -6.53 -15.80 3.73
C ALA A 281 -7.58 -14.68 3.68
N VAL A 282 -8.49 -14.73 2.72
CA VAL A 282 -9.52 -13.71 2.49
C VAL A 282 -10.91 -14.34 2.63
N SER A 283 -11.77 -13.71 3.42
CA SER A 283 -13.13 -14.13 3.65
C SER A 283 -14.08 -12.94 3.58
N SER A 284 -15.26 -13.13 2.94
CA SER A 284 -16.40 -12.22 3.06
C SER A 284 -17.23 -12.67 4.24
N LEU A 285 -17.62 -11.77 5.12
CA LEU A 285 -18.30 -12.08 6.38
C LEU A 285 -19.67 -11.40 6.46
N ASP A 286 -20.56 -11.98 7.26
CA ASP A 286 -21.78 -11.30 7.68
C ASP A 286 -21.42 -10.14 8.64
N PRO A 287 -21.82 -8.90 8.35
CA PRO A 287 -21.57 -7.77 9.24
C PRO A 287 -22.11 -7.97 10.66
N ALA A 288 -23.19 -8.72 10.84
CA ALA A 288 -23.72 -9.04 12.16
C ALA A 288 -22.75 -9.83 13.06
N GLY A 289 -21.70 -10.37 12.47
CA GLY A 289 -20.59 -11.04 13.14
C GLY A 289 -20.43 -12.49 12.72
N GLU A 290 -19.26 -12.80 12.20
CA GLU A 290 -18.90 -14.13 11.73
C GLU A 290 -17.44 -14.46 12.04
N GLU A 291 -17.15 -15.76 12.15
CA GLU A 291 -15.81 -16.28 12.34
C GLU A 291 -15.26 -16.81 11.01
N ALA A 292 -14.05 -16.38 10.66
CA ALA A 292 -13.29 -16.92 9.55
C ALA A 292 -12.11 -17.77 10.03
N VAL A 293 -11.78 -18.79 9.26
CA VAL A 293 -10.65 -19.70 9.50
C VAL A 293 -9.75 -19.69 8.28
N ALA A 294 -8.49 -19.33 8.50
CA ALA A 294 -7.43 -19.48 7.52
C ALA A 294 -6.40 -20.50 8.02
N THR A 295 -5.59 -21.02 7.11
CA THR A 295 -4.44 -21.87 7.44
C THR A 295 -3.17 -21.15 7.08
N ALA A 296 -2.13 -21.24 7.91
CA ALA A 296 -0.81 -20.69 7.63
C ALA A 296 0.27 -21.76 7.76
N ILE A 297 1.18 -21.82 6.79
CA ILE A 297 2.36 -22.69 6.77
C ILE A 297 3.60 -21.81 6.61
N PHE A 298 4.60 -22.04 7.43
CA PHE A 298 5.83 -21.23 7.47
C PHE A 298 6.98 -21.99 6.81
N THR A 299 7.75 -21.28 5.97
CA THR A 299 8.85 -21.89 5.21
C THR A 299 10.20 -21.80 5.90
N GLN A 300 10.30 -21.02 6.98
CA GLN A 300 11.55 -20.78 7.70
C GLN A 300 11.28 -20.59 9.20
N SER A 301 12.21 -21.01 10.05
CA SER A 301 12.17 -20.76 11.49
C SER A 301 12.37 -19.29 11.84
N GLY A 302 11.78 -18.84 12.93
CA GLY A 302 11.88 -17.48 13.47
C GLY A 302 10.55 -16.95 13.99
N THR A 303 10.56 -15.69 14.40
CA THR A 303 9.38 -15.01 14.93
C THR A 303 8.64 -14.29 13.79
N TYR A 304 7.35 -14.55 13.69
CA TYR A 304 6.46 -13.91 12.72
C TYR A 304 5.40 -13.09 13.45
N VAL A 305 4.96 -12.01 12.82
CA VAL A 305 3.75 -11.27 13.17
C VAL A 305 2.79 -11.38 12.01
N LEU A 306 1.62 -11.96 12.27
CA LEU A 306 0.51 -12.02 11.32
C LEU A 306 -0.58 -11.06 11.77
N ARG A 307 -1.25 -10.41 10.84
CA ARG A 307 -2.40 -9.55 11.08
C ARG A 307 -3.66 -10.11 10.43
N ALA A 308 -4.75 -10.10 11.19
CA ALA A 308 -6.09 -10.23 10.68
C ALA A 308 -6.70 -8.83 10.53
N TYR A 309 -6.94 -8.40 9.32
CA TYR A 309 -7.62 -7.15 9.02
C TYR A 309 -9.11 -7.39 8.80
N ALA A 310 -9.95 -6.66 9.51
CA ALA A 310 -11.36 -6.48 9.16
C ALA A 310 -11.52 -5.15 8.41
N ASP A 311 -12.28 -5.15 7.33
CA ASP A 311 -12.46 -4.00 6.43
C ASP A 311 -13.91 -3.93 5.97
N ASP A 312 -14.54 -2.78 6.16
CA ASP A 312 -15.89 -2.47 5.70
C ASP A 312 -15.91 -1.65 4.39
N SER A 313 -14.77 -1.53 3.71
CA SER A 313 -14.48 -0.66 2.56
C SER A 313 -14.27 0.83 2.88
N THR A 314 -14.48 1.25 4.12
CA THR A 314 -14.24 2.60 4.61
C THR A 314 -13.16 2.62 5.68
N PHE A 315 -13.33 1.80 6.71
CA PHE A 315 -12.38 1.64 7.81
C PHE A 315 -11.76 0.25 7.80
N THR A 316 -10.59 0.17 8.41
CA THR A 316 -9.87 -1.09 8.60
C THR A 316 -9.37 -1.17 10.03
N THR A 317 -9.67 -2.25 10.72
CA THR A 317 -9.11 -2.57 12.02
C THR A 317 -8.33 -3.87 11.95
N PHE A 318 -7.48 -4.14 12.94
CA PHE A 318 -6.71 -5.38 12.92
C PHE A 318 -6.49 -5.97 14.30
N SER A 319 -6.23 -7.28 14.32
CA SER A 319 -5.67 -8.01 15.44
C SER A 319 -4.39 -8.73 15.04
N GLU A 320 -3.43 -8.84 15.96
CA GLU A 320 -2.13 -9.45 15.70
C GLU A 320 -1.95 -10.76 16.48
N VAL A 321 -1.26 -11.71 15.85
CA VAL A 321 -0.73 -12.89 16.48
C VAL A 321 0.76 -13.02 16.23
N ILE A 322 1.52 -13.34 17.28
CA ILE A 322 2.95 -13.67 17.17
C ILE A 322 3.05 -15.19 16.99
N VAL A 323 3.81 -15.63 15.99
CA VAL A 323 4.04 -17.06 15.75
C VAL A 323 5.54 -17.34 15.85
N GLU A 324 5.89 -18.18 16.82
CA GLU A 324 7.26 -18.68 17.00
C GLU A 324 7.38 -19.99 16.23
N VAL A 325 8.22 -19.99 15.18
CA VAL A 325 8.44 -21.15 14.30
C VAL A 325 9.81 -21.75 14.60
N GLU A 326 9.81 -23.01 15.05
CA GLU A 326 11.02 -23.79 15.35
C GLU A 326 11.54 -24.62 14.17
#